data_937f446ac08ab37615b8d0c32c16ebf3
#
_entry.id   937f446ac08ab37615b8d0c32c16ebf3
#
_cell.length_a   1.000
_cell.length_b   1.000
_cell.length_c   1.000
_cell.angle_alpha   90.00
_cell.angle_beta   90.00
_cell.angle_gamma   90.00
#
_symmetry.space_group_name_H-M   'P 1'
#
loop_
_entity.id
_entity.type
_entity.pdbx_description
1 polymer ?
#
loop_
_entity_poly.entity_id
_entity_poly.type
_entity_poly.pdbx_seq_one_letter_code
_entity_poly.pdbx_strand_id
1 'polypeptide(L)'
;MDTILTNSKARHEYHIEETFEAGIVLSGTEVKSLRAGKGQIRDAFARVEDNEIWLYNAHIEEYSHGNTANHQPKAKRKLLLHKREISKLFGVAAIKGKALVPLSFYWKSGKVKVQLAVGRGKDAADKRQTIKKRDSDRELRQTMMRRR
;
A
#
# COMPACT_ATOMS: atom_id res chain seq x y z
N MET A 1 10.05 0.24 -12.73
CA MET A 1 8.72 0.58 -12.19
C MET A 1 8.82 1.90 -11.44
N ASP A 2 7.95 2.83 -11.78
CA ASP A 2 7.98 4.16 -11.19
C ASP A 2 7.04 4.22 -9.98
N THR A 3 7.60 4.28 -8.79
CA THR A 3 6.83 4.36 -7.56
C THR A 3 6.15 5.73 -7.44
N ILE A 4 4.86 5.72 -7.13
CA ILE A 4 4.06 6.94 -6.94
C ILE A 4 3.94 7.24 -5.44
N LEU A 5 3.49 6.25 -4.65
CA LEU A 5 3.26 6.36 -3.21
C LEU A 5 3.85 5.15 -2.51
N THR A 6 4.35 5.35 -1.30
CA THR A 6 4.86 4.28 -0.43
C THR A 6 4.18 4.31 0.92
N ASN A 7 4.17 3.17 1.62
CA ASN A 7 3.54 3.02 2.93
C ASN A 7 4.54 2.46 3.94
N SER A 8 5.41 3.32 4.45
CA SER A 8 6.41 2.93 5.45
C SER A 8 5.79 2.54 6.79
N LYS A 9 4.63 3.13 7.14
CA LYS A 9 3.90 2.79 8.36
C LYS A 9 3.48 1.32 8.39
N ALA A 10 3.01 0.78 7.25
CA ALA A 10 2.62 -0.62 7.17
C ALA A 10 3.79 -1.56 7.45
N ARG A 11 4.97 -1.25 6.94
CA ARG A 11 6.17 -2.06 7.19
C ARG A 11 6.65 -1.97 8.63
N HIS A 12 6.36 -0.87 9.32
CA HIS A 12 6.66 -0.71 10.74
C HIS A 12 5.68 -1.48 11.62
N GLU A 13 4.40 -1.49 11.26
CA GLU A 13 3.34 -2.08 12.10
C GLU A 13 3.05 -3.55 11.82
N TYR A 14 3.46 -4.07 10.66
CA TYR A 14 3.14 -5.43 10.23
C TYR A 14 4.37 -6.20 9.81
N HIS A 15 4.39 -7.50 10.13
CA HIS A 15 5.25 -8.47 9.47
C HIS A 15 4.62 -8.80 8.13
N ILE A 16 5.29 -8.48 7.04
CA ILE A 16 4.78 -8.73 5.70
C ILE A 16 5.04 -10.19 5.35
N GLU A 17 3.97 -10.96 5.17
CA GLU A 17 4.05 -12.40 4.90
C GLU A 17 4.03 -12.72 3.42
N GLU A 18 3.23 -11.99 2.65
CA GLU A 18 3.06 -12.25 1.22
C GLU A 18 2.62 -10.96 0.52
N THR A 19 2.99 -10.81 -0.76
CA THR A 19 2.59 -9.64 -1.55
C THR A 19 1.94 -10.06 -2.86
N PHE A 20 1.04 -9.22 -3.37
CA PHE A 20 0.33 -9.42 -4.63
C PHE A 20 0.37 -8.12 -5.43
N GLU A 21 0.47 -8.25 -6.75
CA GLU A 21 0.27 -7.10 -7.63
C GLU A 21 -1.20 -7.02 -8.01
N ALA A 22 -1.84 -5.90 -7.69
CA ALA A 22 -3.24 -5.65 -8.00
C ALA A 22 -3.39 -4.50 -8.97
N GLY A 23 -4.35 -4.59 -9.88
CA GLY A 23 -4.84 -3.42 -10.60
C GLY A 23 -5.75 -2.62 -9.68
N ILE A 24 -6.05 -1.38 -10.07
CA ILE A 24 -6.97 -0.53 -9.32
C ILE A 24 -7.85 0.26 -10.30
N VAL A 25 -9.15 0.30 -10.02
CA VAL A 25 -10.10 1.07 -10.83
C VAL A 25 -10.06 2.52 -10.36
N LEU A 26 -9.66 3.42 -11.26
CA LEU A 26 -9.52 4.85 -10.97
C LEU A 26 -10.26 5.69 -11.99
N SER A 27 -10.77 6.85 -11.55
CA SER A 27 -11.29 7.87 -12.45
C SER A 27 -10.15 8.68 -13.06
N GLY A 28 -10.46 9.48 -14.09
CA GLY A 28 -9.47 10.33 -14.76
C GLY A 28 -8.81 11.33 -13.81
N THR A 29 -9.58 11.95 -12.91
CA THR A 29 -9.04 12.93 -11.95
C THR A 29 -8.14 12.26 -10.90
N GLU A 30 -8.45 11.03 -10.51
CA GLU A 30 -7.58 10.25 -9.61
C GLU A 30 -6.24 9.95 -10.27
N VAL A 31 -6.24 9.51 -11.51
CA VAL A 31 -5.01 9.23 -12.26
C VAL A 31 -4.15 10.50 -12.38
N LYS A 32 -4.78 11.64 -12.68
CA LYS A 32 -4.07 12.92 -12.82
C LYS A 32 -3.44 13.37 -11.50
N SER A 33 -4.15 13.22 -10.37
CA SER A 33 -3.61 13.53 -9.06
C SER A 33 -2.43 12.62 -8.70
N LEU A 34 -2.54 11.33 -8.99
CA LEU A 34 -1.44 10.37 -8.74
C LEU A 34 -0.23 10.66 -9.64
N ARG A 35 -0.46 11.11 -10.87
CA ARG A 35 0.65 11.51 -11.75
C ARG A 35 1.46 12.66 -11.16
N ALA A 36 0.80 13.54 -10.41
CA ALA A 36 1.45 14.62 -9.68
C ALA A 36 1.97 14.17 -8.29
N GLY A 37 1.83 12.90 -7.93
CA GLY A 37 2.28 12.36 -6.65
C GLY A 37 1.42 12.79 -5.46
N LYS A 38 0.19 13.24 -5.71
CA LYS A 38 -0.67 13.80 -4.68
C LYS A 38 -1.61 12.76 -4.08
N GLY A 39 -1.12 12.05 -3.09
CA GLY A 39 -1.91 11.05 -2.37
C GLY A 39 -1.16 10.48 -1.19
N GLN A 40 -1.86 9.68 -0.40
CA GLN A 40 -1.30 9.03 0.78
C GLN A 40 -2.04 7.72 1.06
N ILE A 41 -1.29 6.68 1.36
CA ILE A 41 -1.86 5.35 1.62
C ILE A 41 -1.49 4.82 3.01
N ARG A 42 -1.03 5.68 3.90
CA ARG A 42 -0.55 5.30 5.23
C ARG A 42 -1.59 4.55 6.07
N ASP A 43 -2.85 4.97 6.00
CA ASP A 43 -3.94 4.38 6.77
C ASP A 43 -4.85 3.50 5.90
N ALA A 44 -4.43 3.18 4.69
CA ALA A 44 -5.22 2.38 3.77
C ALA A 44 -5.19 0.89 4.14
N PHE A 45 -6.30 0.23 3.88
CA PHE A 45 -6.42 -1.21 4.07
C PHE A 45 -7.40 -1.77 3.03
N ALA A 46 -7.36 -3.08 2.81
CA ALA A 46 -8.26 -3.72 1.87
C ALA A 46 -9.19 -4.71 2.59
N ARG A 47 -10.37 -4.91 2.03
CA ARG A 47 -11.35 -5.90 2.49
C ARG A 47 -11.87 -6.69 1.32
N VAL A 48 -12.20 -7.96 1.58
CA VAL A 48 -12.89 -8.81 0.61
C VAL A 48 -14.39 -8.68 0.88
N GLU A 49 -15.12 -8.18 -0.11
CA GLU A 49 -16.57 -8.00 -0.03
C GLU A 49 -17.20 -8.54 -1.32
N ASP A 50 -18.21 -9.39 -1.21
CA ASP A 50 -18.94 -9.95 -2.38
C ASP A 50 -18.01 -10.53 -3.45
N ASN A 51 -17.01 -11.30 -3.03
CA ASN A 51 -16.00 -11.93 -3.90
C ASN A 51 -15.13 -10.93 -4.67
N GLU A 52 -15.04 -9.69 -4.18
CA GLU A 52 -14.20 -8.65 -4.74
C GLU A 52 -13.34 -8.05 -3.64
N ILE A 53 -12.22 -7.42 -4.01
CA ILE A 53 -11.35 -6.75 -3.05
C ILE A 53 -11.49 -5.24 -3.21
N TRP A 54 -11.73 -4.55 -2.10
CA TRP A 54 -11.91 -3.10 -2.05
C TRP A 54 -10.85 -2.45 -1.17
N LEU A 55 -10.28 -1.36 -1.66
CA LEU A 55 -9.31 -0.55 -0.92
C LEU A 55 -10.01 0.61 -0.23
N TYR A 56 -9.82 0.72 1.09
CA TYR A 56 -10.40 1.77 1.93
C TYR A 56 -9.32 2.72 2.44
N ASN A 57 -9.68 3.95 2.70
CA ASN A 57 -8.83 4.99 3.31
C ASN A 57 -7.57 5.33 2.52
N ALA A 58 -7.50 4.99 1.25
CA ALA A 58 -6.46 5.51 0.39
C ALA A 58 -6.86 6.94 0.01
N HIS A 59 -6.02 7.91 0.37
CA HIS A 59 -6.28 9.32 0.10
C HIS A 59 -5.65 9.71 -1.25
N ILE A 60 -6.46 10.13 -2.19
CA ILE A 60 -6.01 10.71 -3.46
C ILE A 60 -6.58 12.12 -3.52
N GLU A 61 -5.71 13.14 -3.48
CA GLU A 61 -6.16 14.54 -3.49
C GLU A 61 -7.03 14.86 -4.70
N GLU A 62 -7.94 15.80 -4.53
CA GLU A 62 -8.72 16.31 -5.65
C GLU A 62 -7.78 16.92 -6.69
N TYR A 63 -8.09 16.70 -7.95
CA TYR A 63 -7.33 17.30 -9.04
C TYR A 63 -7.71 18.78 -9.14
N SER A 64 -6.72 19.66 -9.08
CA SER A 64 -6.94 21.11 -8.99
C SER A 64 -7.73 21.72 -10.16
N HIS A 65 -7.75 21.05 -11.30
CA HIS A 65 -8.49 21.49 -12.49
C HIS A 65 -9.75 20.65 -12.77
N GLY A 66 -10.15 19.78 -11.83
CA GLY A 66 -11.27 18.85 -12.04
C GLY A 66 -12.66 19.44 -11.78
N ASN A 67 -12.74 20.54 -11.07
CA ASN A 67 -14.01 21.21 -10.74
C ASN A 67 -15.07 20.24 -10.19
N THR A 68 -16.30 20.25 -10.75
CA THR A 68 -17.42 19.40 -10.33
C THR A 68 -17.26 17.94 -10.74
N ALA A 69 -16.36 17.64 -11.67
CA ALA A 69 -16.09 16.25 -12.12
C ALA A 69 -15.08 15.53 -11.25
N ASN A 70 -14.68 16.13 -10.13
CA ASN A 70 -13.66 15.56 -9.24
C ASN A 70 -14.18 14.36 -8.44
N HIS A 71 -13.23 13.55 -8.00
CA HIS A 71 -13.50 12.37 -7.18
C HIS A 71 -13.53 12.70 -5.68
N GLN A 72 -14.08 11.80 -4.89
CA GLN A 72 -13.97 11.87 -3.43
C GLN A 72 -12.57 11.38 -3.02
N PRO A 73 -11.80 12.15 -2.22
CA PRO A 73 -10.42 11.80 -1.89
C PRO A 73 -10.25 10.42 -1.25
N LYS A 74 -11.16 10.03 -0.36
CA LYS A 74 -11.09 8.75 0.35
C LYS A 74 -12.13 7.73 -0.11
N ALA A 75 -12.62 7.84 -1.33
CA ALA A 75 -13.57 6.87 -1.87
C ALA A 75 -12.99 5.46 -1.85
N LYS A 76 -13.82 4.46 -1.57
CA LYS A 76 -13.38 3.08 -1.70
C LYS A 76 -13.13 2.77 -3.18
N ARG A 77 -12.09 2.00 -3.44
CA ARG A 77 -11.69 1.68 -4.81
C ARG A 77 -11.52 0.20 -4.99
N LYS A 78 -12.02 -0.30 -6.13
CA LYS A 78 -11.95 -1.71 -6.45
C LYS A 78 -10.54 -2.08 -6.87
N LEU A 79 -10.00 -3.16 -6.29
CA LEU A 79 -8.75 -3.75 -6.70
C LEU A 79 -9.02 -4.93 -7.62
N LEU A 80 -8.16 -5.10 -8.62
CA LEU A 80 -8.30 -6.13 -9.65
C LEU A 80 -7.23 -7.20 -9.44
N LEU A 81 -7.67 -8.41 -9.10
CA LEU A 81 -6.82 -9.58 -8.89
C LEU A 81 -7.46 -10.79 -9.57
N HIS A 82 -6.69 -11.85 -9.74
CA HIS A 82 -7.22 -13.11 -10.26
C HIS A 82 -8.15 -13.74 -9.23
N LYS A 83 -9.17 -14.48 -9.70
CA LYS A 83 -10.17 -15.12 -8.83
C LYS A 83 -9.53 -16.00 -7.76
N ARG A 84 -8.50 -16.76 -8.11
CA ARG A 84 -7.79 -17.63 -7.16
C ARG A 84 -7.06 -16.81 -6.07
N GLU A 85 -6.55 -15.64 -6.42
CA GLU A 85 -5.92 -14.74 -5.46
C GLU A 85 -6.97 -14.14 -4.51
N ILE A 86 -8.13 -13.76 -5.03
CA ILE A 86 -9.24 -13.25 -4.23
C ILE A 86 -9.71 -14.31 -3.24
N SER A 87 -9.86 -15.58 -3.68
CA SER A 87 -10.25 -16.70 -2.81
C SER A 87 -9.23 -16.92 -1.70
N LYS A 88 -7.94 -16.86 -2.03
CA LYS A 88 -6.86 -16.99 -1.05
C LYS A 88 -6.92 -15.87 -0.02
N LEU A 89 -7.09 -14.63 -0.46
CA LEU A 89 -7.15 -13.45 0.41
C LEU A 89 -8.40 -13.44 1.27
N PHE A 90 -9.51 -13.98 0.77
CA PHE A 90 -10.73 -14.16 1.57
C PHE A 90 -10.45 -15.04 2.80
N GLY A 91 -9.78 -16.17 2.60
CA GLY A 91 -9.41 -17.06 3.70
C GLY A 91 -8.43 -16.41 4.68
N VAL A 92 -7.45 -15.67 4.17
CA VAL A 92 -6.46 -14.97 5.00
C VAL A 92 -7.11 -13.86 5.81
N ALA A 93 -8.02 -13.09 5.21
CA ALA A 93 -8.68 -11.96 5.88
C ALA A 93 -9.54 -12.41 7.07
N ALA A 94 -9.98 -13.67 7.09
CA ALA A 94 -10.75 -14.24 8.21
C ALA A 94 -9.87 -14.60 9.41
N ILE A 95 -8.55 -14.62 9.25
CA ILE A 95 -7.61 -14.98 10.32
C ILE A 95 -7.37 -13.77 11.22
N LYS A 96 -7.61 -13.95 12.53
CA LYS A 96 -7.38 -12.89 13.52
C LYS A 96 -5.89 -12.46 13.52
N GLY A 97 -5.66 -11.16 13.56
CA GLY A 97 -4.32 -10.59 13.59
C GLY A 97 -3.69 -10.37 12.23
N LYS A 98 -4.34 -10.79 11.14
CA LYS A 98 -3.88 -10.52 9.78
C LYS A 98 -4.68 -9.40 9.13
N ALA A 99 -4.01 -8.61 8.29
CA ALA A 99 -4.62 -7.49 7.59
C ALA A 99 -4.12 -7.44 6.15
N LEU A 100 -4.93 -6.86 5.28
CA LEU A 100 -4.56 -6.60 3.89
C LEU A 100 -4.26 -5.10 3.78
N VAL A 101 -3.00 -4.77 3.46
CA VAL A 101 -2.56 -3.37 3.41
C VAL A 101 -1.77 -3.09 2.13
N PRO A 102 -1.94 -1.90 1.51
CA PRO A 102 -1.13 -1.55 0.35
C PRO A 102 0.24 -1.10 0.83
N LEU A 103 1.29 -1.54 0.15
CA LEU A 103 2.67 -1.12 0.43
C LEU A 103 3.10 0.01 -0.48
N SER A 104 2.63 0.03 -1.72
CA SER A 104 2.99 1.06 -2.68
C SER A 104 1.98 1.12 -3.83
N PHE A 105 1.91 2.29 -4.44
CA PHE A 105 1.31 2.50 -5.76
C PHE A 105 2.45 2.79 -6.73
N TYR A 106 2.39 2.23 -7.94
CA TYR A 106 3.44 2.41 -8.94
C TYR A 106 2.88 2.33 -10.35
N TRP A 107 3.62 2.91 -11.32
CA TRP A 107 3.28 2.82 -12.73
C TRP A 107 3.85 1.55 -13.34
N LYS A 108 3.03 0.83 -14.07
CA LYS A 108 3.47 -0.33 -14.85
C LYS A 108 2.65 -0.40 -16.13
N SER A 109 3.33 -0.38 -17.27
CA SER A 109 2.69 -0.41 -18.60
C SER A 109 1.60 0.65 -18.76
N GLY A 110 1.87 1.87 -18.27
CA GLY A 110 0.95 3.02 -18.36
C GLY A 110 -0.22 2.96 -17.41
N LYS A 111 -0.27 2.00 -16.50
CA LYS A 111 -1.38 1.84 -15.53
C LYS A 111 -0.86 1.91 -14.11
N VAL A 112 -1.70 2.39 -13.20
CA VAL A 112 -1.39 2.36 -11.77
C VAL A 112 -1.63 0.95 -11.25
N LYS A 113 -0.61 0.40 -10.57
CA LYS A 113 -0.69 -0.88 -9.88
C LYS A 113 -0.48 -0.67 -8.38
N VAL A 114 -0.98 -1.60 -7.59
CA VAL A 114 -0.88 -1.59 -6.14
C VAL A 114 -0.13 -2.83 -5.69
N GLN A 115 0.91 -2.67 -4.90
CA GLN A 115 1.52 -3.80 -4.20
C GLN A 115 0.72 -4.01 -2.92
N LEU A 116 -0.13 -5.03 -2.93
CA LEU A 116 -0.98 -5.39 -1.79
C LEU A 116 -0.26 -6.45 -0.97
N ALA A 117 -0.28 -6.31 0.34
CA ALA A 117 0.41 -7.24 1.24
C ALA A 117 -0.53 -7.85 2.25
N VAL A 118 -0.24 -9.11 2.60
CA VAL A 118 -0.77 -9.74 3.80
C VAL A 118 0.20 -9.42 4.93
N GLY A 119 -0.28 -8.72 5.94
CA GLY A 119 0.52 -8.35 7.09
C GLY A 119 -0.04 -8.96 8.36
N ARG A 120 0.87 -9.38 9.26
CA ARG A 120 0.53 -9.81 10.62
C ARG A 120 0.95 -8.70 11.58
N GLY A 121 0.05 -8.26 12.44
CA GLY A 121 0.34 -7.20 13.40
C GLY A 121 1.54 -7.51 14.28
N LYS A 122 2.43 -6.54 14.47
CA LYS A 122 3.58 -6.63 15.35
C LYS A 122 3.20 -6.22 16.76
N ASP A 123 3.78 -6.88 17.76
CA ASP A 123 3.71 -6.40 19.14
C ASP A 123 4.76 -5.30 19.38
N ALA A 124 4.77 -4.71 20.57
CA ALA A 124 5.70 -3.63 20.91
C ALA A 124 7.17 -4.06 20.86
N ALA A 125 7.47 -5.32 21.20
CA ALA A 125 8.83 -5.85 21.15
C ALA A 125 9.32 -5.98 19.70
N ASP A 126 8.46 -6.50 18.80
CA ASP A 126 8.77 -6.62 17.38
C ASP A 126 9.08 -5.25 16.75
N LYS A 127 8.30 -4.23 17.09
CA LYS A 127 8.50 -2.87 16.59
C LYS A 127 9.85 -2.31 17.04
N ARG A 128 10.21 -2.52 18.29
CA ARG A 128 11.50 -2.07 18.84
C ARG A 128 12.67 -2.75 18.15
N GLN A 129 12.60 -4.05 17.89
CA GLN A 129 13.63 -4.78 17.16
C GLN A 129 13.80 -4.26 15.73
N THR A 130 12.72 -3.93 15.06
CA THR A 130 12.76 -3.35 13.71
C THR A 130 13.52 -2.02 13.71
N ILE A 131 13.26 -1.17 14.67
CA ILE A 131 13.95 0.13 14.80
C ILE A 131 15.45 -0.09 15.08
N LYS A 132 15.81 -0.97 16.01
CA LYS A 132 17.20 -1.29 16.32
C LYS A 132 17.95 -1.80 15.10
N LYS A 133 17.34 -2.67 14.32
CA LYS A 133 17.94 -3.20 13.10
C LYS A 133 18.22 -2.10 12.07
N ARG A 134 17.29 -1.16 11.89
CA ARG A 134 17.48 -0.02 10.97
C ARG A 134 18.65 0.85 11.42
N ASP A 135 18.75 1.12 12.72
CA ASP A 135 19.82 1.95 13.27
C ASP A 135 21.18 1.27 13.12
N SER A 136 21.27 -0.04 13.41
CA SER A 136 22.49 -0.83 13.22
C SER A 136 22.95 -0.84 11.76
N ASP A 137 22.02 -1.02 10.83
CA ASP A 137 22.33 -1.00 9.39
C ASP A 137 22.83 0.36 8.95
N ARG A 138 22.27 1.44 9.50
CA ARG A 138 22.68 2.80 9.20
C ARG A 138 24.09 3.08 9.71
N GLU A 139 24.40 2.68 10.93
CA GLU A 139 25.74 2.81 11.52
C GLU A 139 26.79 2.03 10.72
N LEU A 140 26.44 0.82 10.30
CA LEU A 140 27.33 -0.01 9.50
C LEU A 140 27.65 0.65 8.16
N ARG A 141 26.68 1.23 7.50
CA ARG A 141 26.88 1.97 6.24
C ARG A 141 27.81 3.18 6.44
N GLN A 142 27.62 3.93 7.50
CA GLN A 142 28.47 5.09 7.82
C GLN A 142 29.91 4.65 8.06
N THR A 143 30.11 3.56 8.79
CA THR A 143 31.46 3.01 9.03
C THR A 143 32.13 2.58 7.73
N MET A 144 31.40 1.91 6.84
CA MET A 144 31.91 1.51 5.54
C MET A 144 32.30 2.71 4.65
N MET A 145 31.52 3.78 4.68
CA MET A 145 31.79 4.99 3.93
C MET A 145 33.05 5.71 4.44
N ARG A 146 33.30 5.69 5.75
CA ARG A 146 34.48 6.32 6.36
C ARG A 146 35.77 5.59 6.04
N ARG A 147 35.72 4.31 5.70
CA ARG A 147 36.90 3.50 5.35
C ARG A 147 37.34 3.64 3.90
N ARG A 148 36.58 4.32 3.10
CA ARG A 148 36.95 4.64 1.72
C ARG A 148 37.64 5.96 1.68
#